data_b4b57cd4b58c9d3b03150dcc0a013b71
#
_entry.id   b4b57cd4b58c9d3b03150dcc0a013b71
#
_cell.length_a   1.000
_cell.length_b   1.000
_cell.length_c   1.000
_cell.angle_alpha   90.00
_cell.angle_beta   90.00
_cell.angle_gamma   90.00
#
_symmetry.space_group_name_H-M   'P 1'
#
loop_
_entity.id
_entity.type
_entity.pdbx_description
1 polymer ?
#
loop_
_entity_poly.entity_id
_entity_poly.type
_entity_poly.pdbx_seq_one_letter_code
_entity_poly.pdbx_strand_id
1 'polypeptide(L)'
;MYAVAVTILFKDGKLGELKDFFENSGFPALEPLKGDMYSIAFFNPKDNVNLGIAFMKDKETADKFAAIRNENLMQIQDLLDSFPRVYEGELITGKTLKDSLIKEPKESMFLAFAKLEVKNADDYMELQKEIYLPKLEEDEGIISYGAFKVDEENIVLFEFWDSHDAKHDFDEKLNSEAVSYTHLTLPTTVS
;
A
#
# COMPACT_ATOMS: atom_id res chain seq x y z
N MET A 1 0.71 -15.75 2.53
CA MET A 1 1.41 -14.48 2.82
C MET A 1 0.39 -13.49 3.36
N TYR A 2 0.77 -12.67 4.33
CA TYR A 2 -0.09 -11.61 4.90
C TYR A 2 0.43 -10.24 4.52
N ALA A 3 -0.47 -9.27 4.39
CA ALA A 3 -0.13 -7.87 4.17
C ALA A 3 -0.84 -6.98 5.19
N VAL A 4 -0.19 -5.91 5.56
CA VAL A 4 -0.73 -4.86 6.44
C VAL A 4 -0.43 -3.51 5.83
N ALA A 5 -1.45 -2.65 5.74
CA ALA A 5 -1.28 -1.25 5.41
C ALA A 5 -1.65 -0.39 6.61
N VAL A 6 -0.81 0.58 6.94
CA VAL A 6 -0.99 1.49 8.06
C VAL A 6 -0.94 2.92 7.55
N THR A 7 -2.05 3.64 7.66
CA THR A 7 -2.10 5.07 7.33
C THR A 7 -2.07 5.88 8.62
N ILE A 8 -1.12 6.79 8.69
CA ILE A 8 -0.91 7.70 9.81
C ILE A 8 -1.09 9.13 9.33
N LEU A 9 -2.01 9.86 9.96
CA LEU A 9 -2.10 11.31 9.83
C LEU A 9 -1.31 11.94 10.98
N PHE A 10 -0.36 12.80 10.66
CA PHE A 10 0.49 13.45 11.67
C PHE A 10 0.26 14.96 11.70
N LYS A 11 0.51 15.56 12.86
CA LYS A 11 0.33 16.99 13.09
C LYS A 11 1.30 17.82 12.25
N ASP A 12 0.88 19.01 11.88
CA ASP A 12 1.71 19.97 11.16
C ASP A 12 3.07 20.17 11.83
N GLY A 13 4.13 20.18 11.02
CA GLY A 13 5.50 20.35 11.47
C GLY A 13 6.13 19.13 12.16
N LYS A 14 5.41 18.02 12.30
CA LYS A 14 5.88 16.82 13.02
C LYS A 14 6.56 15.76 12.12
N LEU A 15 6.68 16.01 10.82
CA LEU A 15 7.30 15.06 9.89
C LEU A 15 8.73 14.68 10.29
N GLY A 16 9.55 15.65 10.74
CA GLY A 16 10.92 15.39 11.16
C GLY A 16 10.98 14.44 12.35
N GLU A 17 10.22 14.75 13.42
CA GLU A 17 10.14 13.91 14.61
C GLU A 17 9.62 12.49 14.29
N LEU A 18 8.65 12.39 13.37
CA LEU A 18 8.11 11.11 12.95
C LEU A 18 9.15 10.28 12.17
N LYS A 19 9.90 10.89 11.25
CA LYS A 19 10.98 10.23 10.52
C LYS A 19 12.08 9.78 11.49
N ASP A 20 12.52 10.66 12.38
CA ASP A 20 13.54 10.36 13.39
C ASP A 20 13.12 9.17 14.28
N PHE A 21 11.83 9.12 14.65
CA PHE A 21 11.30 7.97 15.40
C PHE A 21 11.38 6.68 14.58
N PHE A 22 10.94 6.68 13.33
CA PHE A 22 10.99 5.46 12.50
C PHE A 22 12.41 4.99 12.29
N GLU A 23 13.36 5.89 12.01
CA GLU A 23 14.76 5.54 11.79
C GLU A 23 15.45 5.01 13.05
N ASN A 24 15.20 5.62 14.21
CA ASN A 24 15.94 5.33 15.44
C ASN A 24 15.23 4.34 16.38
N SER A 25 13.96 4.08 16.19
CA SER A 25 13.16 3.21 17.07
C SER A 25 12.23 2.27 16.30
N GLY A 26 11.41 2.80 15.40
CA GLY A 26 10.36 2.04 14.74
C GLY A 26 10.88 0.91 13.87
N PHE A 27 11.80 1.21 12.94
CA PHE A 27 12.41 0.17 12.09
C PHE A 27 13.37 -0.75 12.86
N PRO A 28 14.22 -0.28 13.77
CA PRO A 28 15.01 -1.17 14.62
C PRO A 28 14.20 -2.17 15.43
N ALA A 29 13.00 -1.80 15.90
CA ALA A 29 12.12 -2.71 16.62
C ALA A 29 11.65 -3.90 15.75
N LEU A 30 11.71 -3.79 14.42
CA LEU A 30 11.33 -4.85 13.48
C LEU A 30 12.47 -5.84 13.17
N GLU A 31 13.70 -5.60 13.67
CA GLU A 31 14.86 -6.49 13.41
C GLU A 31 14.59 -7.98 13.76
N PRO A 32 13.81 -8.33 14.83
CA PRO A 32 13.45 -9.71 15.11
C PRO A 32 12.65 -10.42 14.01
N LEU A 33 12.01 -9.65 13.11
CA LEU A 33 11.19 -10.16 12.00
C LEU A 33 11.96 -10.15 10.66
N LYS A 34 13.23 -9.76 10.66
CA LYS A 34 14.08 -9.70 9.47
C LYS A 34 14.17 -11.05 8.77
N GLY A 35 13.91 -11.05 7.46
CA GLY A 35 13.88 -12.26 6.64
C GLY A 35 12.48 -12.91 6.56
N ASP A 36 11.58 -12.62 7.49
CA ASP A 36 10.20 -13.09 7.51
C ASP A 36 9.20 -12.00 7.09
N MET A 37 9.68 -10.76 6.99
CA MET A 37 8.88 -9.62 6.54
C MET A 37 9.70 -8.66 5.67
N TYR A 38 8.96 -7.90 4.87
CA TYR A 38 9.43 -6.72 4.15
C TYR A 38 8.47 -5.56 4.43
N SER A 39 8.99 -4.36 4.63
CA SER A 39 8.15 -3.17 4.80
C SER A 39 8.73 -1.98 4.07
N ILE A 40 7.84 -1.09 3.62
CA ILE A 40 8.19 0.18 3.00
C ILE A 40 7.23 1.26 3.53
N ALA A 41 7.74 2.47 3.71
CA ALA A 41 6.95 3.60 4.18
C ALA A 41 7.09 4.78 3.22
N PHE A 42 5.97 5.42 2.92
CA PHE A 42 5.87 6.61 2.09
C PHE A 42 5.38 7.79 2.92
N PHE A 43 5.96 8.95 2.70
CA PHE A 43 5.59 10.19 3.37
C PHE A 43 5.10 11.20 2.36
N ASN A 44 3.89 11.71 2.56
CA ASN A 44 3.36 12.86 1.83
C ASN A 44 3.37 14.07 2.77
N PRO A 45 4.35 14.98 2.66
CA PRO A 45 4.44 16.12 3.54
C PRO A 45 3.37 17.20 3.27
N LYS A 46 2.72 17.19 2.11
CA LYS A 46 1.67 18.17 1.78
C LYS A 46 0.37 17.88 2.54
N ASP A 47 0.07 16.60 2.70
CA ASP A 47 -1.16 16.14 3.33
C ASP A 47 -0.94 15.60 4.75
N ASN A 48 0.30 15.69 5.26
CA ASN A 48 0.69 15.15 6.56
C ASN A 48 0.34 13.67 6.74
N VAL A 49 0.57 12.88 5.69
CA VAL A 49 0.26 11.44 5.65
C VAL A 49 1.54 10.62 5.57
N ASN A 50 1.61 9.58 6.39
CA ASN A 50 2.50 8.44 6.19
C ASN A 50 1.66 7.21 5.86
N LEU A 51 2.06 6.46 4.85
CA LEU A 51 1.50 5.16 4.51
C LEU A 51 2.62 4.12 4.54
N GLY A 52 2.53 3.19 5.48
CA GLY A 52 3.40 2.02 5.56
C GLY A 52 2.68 0.79 5.03
N ILE A 53 3.39 -0.01 4.23
CA ILE A 53 2.92 -1.34 3.81
C ILE A 53 3.96 -2.36 4.26
N ALA A 54 3.50 -3.44 4.90
CA ALA A 54 4.33 -4.56 5.32
C ALA A 54 3.78 -5.88 4.77
N PHE A 55 4.68 -6.73 4.32
CA PHE A 55 4.40 -8.08 3.82
C PHE A 55 5.07 -9.08 4.74
N MET A 56 4.32 -10.05 5.23
CA MET A 56 4.77 -11.09 6.14
C MET A 56 4.57 -12.47 5.53
N LYS A 57 5.48 -13.39 5.81
CA LYS A 57 5.43 -14.74 5.24
C LYS A 57 4.18 -15.51 5.65
N ASP A 58 3.67 -15.27 6.88
CA ASP A 58 2.53 -15.98 7.45
C ASP A 58 1.80 -15.15 8.52
N LYS A 59 0.71 -15.70 9.03
CA LYS A 59 -0.12 -15.07 10.06
C LYS A 59 0.61 -14.91 11.40
N GLU A 60 1.47 -15.85 11.77
CA GLU A 60 2.24 -15.77 13.03
C GLU A 60 3.18 -14.55 13.00
N THR A 61 3.86 -14.33 11.88
CA THR A 61 4.71 -13.15 11.68
C THR A 61 3.89 -11.86 11.71
N ALA A 62 2.67 -11.88 11.13
CA ALA A 62 1.76 -10.74 11.16
C ALA A 62 1.30 -10.40 12.60
N ASP A 63 1.04 -11.39 13.45
CA ASP A 63 0.67 -11.17 14.83
C ASP A 63 1.83 -10.58 15.66
N LYS A 64 3.06 -11.04 15.42
CA LYS A 64 4.27 -10.43 16.03
C LYS A 64 4.47 -8.99 15.57
N PHE A 65 4.30 -8.74 14.27
CA PHE A 65 4.36 -7.38 13.72
C PHE A 65 3.31 -6.47 14.35
N ALA A 66 2.07 -6.96 14.53
CA ALA A 66 0.99 -6.20 15.14
C ALA A 66 1.32 -5.74 16.57
N ALA A 67 1.97 -6.60 17.36
CA ALA A 67 2.42 -6.25 18.72
C ALA A 67 3.44 -5.11 18.69
N ILE A 68 4.49 -5.23 17.88
CA ILE A 68 5.54 -4.20 17.73
C ILE A 68 4.94 -2.90 17.18
N ARG A 69 4.10 -2.98 16.14
CA ARG A 69 3.42 -1.82 15.58
C ARG A 69 2.61 -1.06 16.63
N ASN A 70 1.84 -1.77 17.46
CA ASN A 70 1.00 -1.15 18.47
C ASN A 70 1.85 -0.45 19.56
N GLU A 71 2.97 -1.04 19.97
CA GLU A 71 3.92 -0.39 20.87
C GLU A 71 4.54 0.87 20.25
N ASN A 72 4.94 0.81 18.97
CA ASN A 72 5.46 1.95 18.24
C ASN A 72 4.42 3.07 18.14
N LEU A 73 3.17 2.76 17.81
CA LEU A 73 2.09 3.75 17.70
C LEU A 73 1.79 4.43 19.04
N MET A 74 1.89 3.71 20.16
CA MET A 74 1.75 4.32 21.49
C MET A 74 2.86 5.34 21.80
N GLN A 75 4.09 5.09 21.32
CA GLN A 75 5.21 6.01 21.53
C GLN A 75 5.09 7.32 20.75
N ILE A 76 4.43 7.29 19.60
CA ILE A 76 4.26 8.47 18.73
C ILE A 76 2.88 9.12 18.82
N GLN A 77 2.01 8.68 19.73
CA GLN A 77 0.63 9.17 19.79
C GLN A 77 0.53 10.71 19.86
N ASP A 78 1.49 11.38 20.49
CA ASP A 78 1.53 12.84 20.59
C ASP A 78 1.88 13.55 19.27
N LEU A 79 2.46 12.82 18.32
CA LEU A 79 2.76 13.32 16.98
C LEU A 79 1.57 13.17 16.03
N LEU A 80 0.57 12.35 16.38
CA LEU A 80 -0.54 12.00 15.51
C LEU A 80 -1.68 13.02 15.59
N ASP A 81 -2.31 13.29 14.45
CA ASP A 81 -3.52 14.10 14.34
C ASP A 81 -4.78 13.27 14.58
N SER A 82 -4.76 11.99 14.23
CA SER A 82 -5.85 11.06 14.44
C SER A 82 -5.36 9.64 14.70
N PHE A 83 -6.26 8.74 15.11
CA PHE A 83 -5.92 7.33 15.23
C PHE A 83 -5.50 6.74 13.88
N PRO A 84 -4.41 5.96 13.84
CA PRO A 84 -3.96 5.28 12.63
C PRO A 84 -5.04 4.35 12.07
N ARG A 85 -5.18 4.33 10.75
CA ARG A 85 -6.02 3.33 10.09
C ARG A 85 -5.15 2.13 9.73
N VAL A 86 -5.58 0.96 10.12
CA VAL A 86 -4.88 -0.29 9.88
C VAL A 86 -5.78 -1.20 9.07
N TYR A 87 -5.27 -1.68 7.95
CA TYR A 87 -5.90 -2.71 7.12
C TYR A 87 -4.96 -3.89 7.08
N GLU A 88 -5.45 -5.07 7.37
CA GLU A 88 -4.65 -6.29 7.36
C GLU A 88 -5.43 -7.45 6.77
N GLY A 89 -4.73 -8.34 6.08
CA GLY A 89 -5.39 -9.49 5.47
C GLY A 89 -4.45 -10.41 4.72
N GLU A 90 -5.04 -11.45 4.15
CA GLU A 90 -4.32 -12.39 3.31
C GLU A 90 -4.07 -11.79 1.92
N LEU A 91 -2.83 -11.90 1.43
CA LEU A 91 -2.47 -11.45 0.10
C LEU A 91 -3.14 -12.37 -0.95
N ILE A 92 -4.04 -11.78 -1.74
CA ILE A 92 -4.77 -12.50 -2.81
C ILE A 92 -3.91 -12.59 -4.07
N THR A 93 -3.22 -11.51 -4.40
CA THR A 93 -2.32 -11.40 -5.55
C THR A 93 -1.23 -10.39 -5.26
N GLY A 94 -0.11 -10.53 -5.94
CA GLY A 94 0.98 -9.57 -5.90
C GLY A 94 2.14 -10.03 -6.77
N LYS A 95 2.79 -9.05 -7.39
CA LYS A 95 3.95 -9.28 -8.23
C LYS A 95 4.91 -8.11 -8.16
N THR A 96 6.18 -8.42 -8.00
CA THR A 96 7.26 -7.45 -8.14
C THR A 96 7.87 -7.61 -9.53
N LEU A 97 7.88 -6.53 -10.30
CA LEU A 97 8.39 -6.49 -11.67
C LEU A 97 9.81 -5.92 -11.72
N LYS A 98 10.17 -5.04 -10.78
CA LYS A 98 11.46 -4.37 -10.68
C LYS A 98 12.05 -4.49 -9.27
N ASP A 99 12.59 -5.65 -8.95
CA ASP A 99 13.15 -6.01 -7.64
C ASP A 99 14.20 -5.01 -7.12
N SER A 100 15.05 -4.47 -8.00
CA SER A 100 16.09 -3.51 -7.62
C SER A 100 15.51 -2.22 -7.03
N LEU A 101 14.37 -1.74 -7.56
CA LEU A 101 13.73 -0.52 -7.08
C LEU A 101 12.99 -0.70 -5.77
N ILE A 102 12.54 -1.93 -5.46
CA ILE A 102 11.97 -2.23 -4.14
C ILE A 102 13.08 -2.28 -3.08
N LYS A 103 14.27 -2.81 -3.43
CA LYS A 103 15.41 -2.89 -2.50
C LYS A 103 16.09 -1.55 -2.28
N GLU A 104 16.11 -0.70 -3.31
CA GLU A 104 16.72 0.63 -3.29
C GLU A 104 15.71 1.66 -3.83
N PRO A 105 14.71 2.08 -3.00
CA PRO A 105 13.66 3.00 -3.42
C PRO A 105 14.22 4.36 -3.83
N LYS A 106 13.67 4.94 -4.90
CA LYS A 106 13.97 6.31 -5.34
C LYS A 106 12.98 7.29 -4.70
N GLU A 107 13.40 8.54 -4.50
CA GLU A 107 12.52 9.61 -4.01
C GLU A 107 11.32 9.90 -4.95
N SER A 108 11.48 9.61 -6.25
CA SER A 108 10.41 9.79 -7.24
C SER A 108 9.33 8.72 -7.19
N MET A 109 9.54 7.62 -6.48
CA MET A 109 8.56 6.54 -6.42
C MET A 109 7.23 7.02 -5.87
N PHE A 110 6.16 6.56 -6.51
CA PHE A 110 4.80 6.88 -6.15
C PHE A 110 4.05 5.61 -5.72
N LEU A 111 3.29 5.71 -4.64
CA LEU A 111 2.40 4.66 -4.17
C LEU A 111 0.96 5.05 -4.41
N ALA A 112 0.29 4.35 -5.31
CA ALA A 112 -1.16 4.36 -5.41
C ALA A 112 -1.73 3.33 -4.44
N PHE A 113 -2.69 3.76 -3.62
CA PHE A 113 -3.31 2.95 -2.59
C PHE A 113 -4.82 3.19 -2.57
N ALA A 114 -5.59 2.12 -2.55
CA ALA A 114 -7.04 2.20 -2.45
C ALA A 114 -7.60 1.10 -1.55
N LYS A 115 -8.47 1.48 -0.62
CA LYS A 115 -9.38 0.54 0.06
C LYS A 115 -10.70 0.58 -0.68
N LEU A 116 -11.14 -0.57 -1.18
CA LEU A 116 -12.38 -0.72 -1.93
C LEU A 116 -13.38 -1.55 -1.13
N GLU A 117 -14.63 -1.11 -1.17
CA GLU A 117 -15.78 -1.91 -0.75
C GLU A 117 -16.41 -2.51 -2.01
N VAL A 118 -16.54 -3.83 -2.06
CA VAL A 118 -17.03 -4.58 -3.21
C VAL A 118 -18.11 -5.56 -2.75
N LYS A 119 -18.89 -6.10 -3.69
CA LYS A 119 -19.92 -7.10 -3.35
C LYS A 119 -19.33 -8.43 -2.92
N ASN A 120 -18.22 -8.81 -3.52
CA ASN A 120 -17.46 -10.02 -3.23
C ASN A 120 -16.01 -9.78 -3.66
N ALA A 121 -15.08 -9.95 -2.73
CA ALA A 121 -13.66 -9.67 -2.97
C ALA A 121 -13.05 -10.65 -3.99
N ASP A 122 -13.43 -11.91 -3.94
CA ASP A 122 -12.86 -12.94 -4.81
C ASP A 122 -13.32 -12.73 -6.27
N ASP A 123 -14.64 -12.50 -6.48
CA ASP A 123 -15.19 -12.22 -7.83
C ASP A 123 -14.57 -10.93 -8.42
N TYR A 124 -14.38 -9.89 -7.59
CA TYR A 124 -13.73 -8.67 -8.03
C TYR A 124 -12.29 -8.93 -8.47
N MET A 125 -11.53 -9.70 -7.70
CA MET A 125 -10.14 -10.00 -8.02
C MET A 125 -9.99 -10.91 -9.25
N GLU A 126 -10.91 -11.84 -9.51
CA GLU A 126 -10.92 -12.59 -10.76
C GLU A 126 -11.08 -11.65 -11.97
N LEU A 127 -12.00 -10.69 -11.90
CA LEU A 127 -12.16 -9.68 -12.94
C LEU A 127 -10.91 -8.83 -13.14
N GLN A 128 -10.24 -8.44 -12.05
CA GLN A 128 -8.98 -7.68 -12.12
C GLN A 128 -7.88 -8.49 -12.82
N LYS A 129 -7.74 -9.78 -12.51
CA LYS A 129 -6.75 -10.67 -13.14
C LYS A 129 -6.97 -10.82 -14.66
N GLU A 130 -8.22 -10.82 -15.10
CA GLU A 130 -8.55 -10.97 -16.52
C GLU A 130 -8.33 -9.68 -17.32
N ILE A 131 -8.64 -8.52 -16.77
CA ILE A 131 -8.74 -7.25 -17.52
C ILE A 131 -7.63 -6.27 -17.18
N TYR A 132 -7.44 -6.00 -15.87
CA TYR A 132 -6.59 -4.91 -15.41
C TYR A 132 -5.12 -5.31 -15.25
N LEU A 133 -4.86 -6.42 -14.55
CA LEU A 133 -3.49 -6.82 -14.24
C LEU A 133 -2.63 -7.11 -15.48
N PRO A 134 -3.15 -7.70 -16.58
CA PRO A 134 -2.35 -7.85 -17.81
C PRO A 134 -1.89 -6.50 -18.37
N LYS A 135 -2.76 -5.50 -18.40
CA LYS A 135 -2.41 -4.15 -18.88
C LYS A 135 -1.42 -3.45 -17.95
N LEU A 136 -1.60 -3.64 -16.64
CA LEU A 136 -0.69 -3.11 -15.63
C LEU A 136 0.72 -3.68 -15.78
N GLU A 137 0.84 -4.99 -16.03
CA GLU A 137 2.14 -5.67 -16.19
C GLU A 137 2.89 -5.31 -17.48
N GLU A 138 2.19 -4.81 -18.49
CA GLU A 138 2.77 -4.34 -19.75
C GLU A 138 3.33 -2.92 -19.65
N ASP A 139 2.98 -2.16 -18.60
CA ASP A 139 3.42 -0.78 -18.45
C ASP A 139 4.83 -0.70 -17.85
N GLU A 140 5.68 0.12 -18.48
CA GLU A 140 7.07 0.27 -18.05
C GLU A 140 7.23 1.05 -16.72
N GLY A 141 6.22 1.82 -16.31
CA GLY A 141 6.24 2.63 -15.10
C GLY A 141 5.95 1.85 -13.83
N ILE A 142 5.28 0.70 -13.92
CA ILE A 142 4.95 -0.12 -12.75
C ILE A 142 6.19 -0.83 -12.18
N ILE A 143 6.32 -0.81 -10.86
CA ILE A 143 7.40 -1.49 -10.14
C ILE A 143 6.91 -2.77 -9.49
N SER A 144 5.79 -2.67 -8.77
CA SER A 144 5.17 -3.77 -8.05
C SER A 144 3.71 -3.45 -7.78
N TYR A 145 2.89 -4.45 -7.64
CA TYR A 145 1.49 -4.30 -7.27
C TYR A 145 1.04 -5.46 -6.40
N GLY A 146 -0.10 -5.26 -5.74
CA GLY A 146 -0.77 -6.35 -5.03
C GLY A 146 -2.12 -5.95 -4.48
N ALA A 147 -2.81 -6.98 -4.00
CA ALA A 147 -4.08 -6.86 -3.33
C ALA A 147 -4.16 -7.82 -2.15
N PHE A 148 -4.74 -7.38 -1.06
CA PHE A 148 -5.07 -8.26 0.06
C PHE A 148 -6.51 -8.09 0.52
N LYS A 149 -7.07 -9.18 0.99
CA LYS A 149 -8.45 -9.30 1.45
C LYS A 149 -8.51 -8.92 2.92
N VAL A 150 -9.23 -7.88 3.24
CA VAL A 150 -9.50 -7.49 4.63
C VAL A 150 -10.66 -8.33 5.19
N ASP A 151 -11.72 -8.47 4.39
CA ASP A 151 -12.88 -9.33 4.63
C ASP A 151 -13.60 -9.64 3.29
N GLU A 152 -14.78 -10.24 3.33
CA GLU A 152 -15.52 -10.67 2.13
C GLU A 152 -15.93 -9.51 1.20
N GLU A 153 -16.07 -8.30 1.73
CA GLU A 153 -16.54 -7.12 1.00
C GLU A 153 -15.47 -6.02 0.90
N ASN A 154 -14.33 -6.19 1.57
CA ASN A 154 -13.29 -5.16 1.62
C ASN A 154 -11.95 -5.71 1.15
N ILE A 155 -11.36 -5.02 0.18
CA ILE A 155 -10.02 -5.27 -0.33
C ILE A 155 -9.18 -4.02 -0.28
N VAL A 156 -7.87 -4.22 -0.21
CA VAL A 156 -6.88 -3.15 -0.36
C VAL A 156 -6.06 -3.46 -1.59
N LEU A 157 -5.95 -2.47 -2.47
CA LEU A 157 -5.08 -2.47 -3.64
C LEU A 157 -3.90 -1.54 -3.39
N PHE A 158 -2.74 -1.91 -3.89
CA PHE A 158 -1.56 -1.05 -3.88
C PHE A 158 -0.74 -1.26 -5.14
N GLU A 159 -0.14 -0.17 -5.63
CA GLU A 159 0.70 -0.16 -6.81
C GLU A 159 1.89 0.77 -6.55
N PHE A 160 3.09 0.27 -6.76
CA PHE A 160 4.32 1.05 -6.69
C PHE A 160 4.74 1.44 -8.11
N TRP A 161 4.90 2.72 -8.35
CA TRP A 161 5.23 3.29 -9.64
C TRP A 161 6.57 4.02 -9.59
N ASP A 162 7.26 4.11 -10.72
CA ASP A 162 8.51 4.88 -10.85
C ASP A 162 8.31 6.37 -10.51
N SER A 163 7.11 6.91 -10.80
CA SER A 163 6.72 8.28 -10.51
C SER A 163 5.19 8.46 -10.50
N HIS A 164 4.72 9.60 -10.00
CA HIS A 164 3.33 10.02 -10.12
C HIS A 164 2.90 10.16 -11.58
N ASP A 165 3.77 10.71 -12.43
CA ASP A 165 3.46 10.93 -13.84
C ASP A 165 3.26 9.59 -14.58
N ALA A 166 4.09 8.58 -14.29
CA ALA A 166 3.92 7.25 -14.86
C ALA A 166 2.54 6.63 -14.53
N LYS A 167 2.08 6.80 -13.27
CA LYS A 167 0.72 6.37 -12.88
C LYS A 167 -0.36 7.14 -13.61
N HIS A 168 -0.19 8.46 -13.72
CA HIS A 168 -1.15 9.33 -14.41
C HIS A 168 -1.28 8.96 -15.90
N ASP A 169 -0.17 8.79 -16.60
CA ASP A 169 -0.14 8.40 -18.01
C ASP A 169 -0.83 7.04 -18.24
N PHE A 170 -0.60 6.09 -17.34
CA PHE A 170 -1.27 4.80 -17.37
C PHE A 170 -2.80 4.94 -17.23
N ASP A 171 -3.26 5.75 -16.26
CA ASP A 171 -4.69 5.99 -16.03
C ASP A 171 -5.36 6.70 -17.22
N GLU A 172 -4.69 7.67 -17.85
CA GLU A 172 -5.20 8.34 -19.06
C GLU A 172 -5.33 7.35 -20.22
N LYS A 173 -4.34 6.48 -20.40
CA LYS A 173 -4.35 5.43 -21.43
C LYS A 173 -5.51 4.45 -21.20
N LEU A 174 -5.70 3.97 -19.98
CA LEU A 174 -6.83 3.11 -19.63
C LEU A 174 -8.18 3.78 -19.88
N ASN A 175 -8.33 5.05 -19.49
CA ASN A 175 -9.57 5.81 -19.68
C ASN A 175 -9.86 6.02 -21.18
N SER A 176 -8.85 6.30 -21.99
CA SER A 176 -9.01 6.46 -23.44
C SER A 176 -9.47 5.17 -24.13
N GLU A 177 -9.00 4.03 -23.66
CA GLU A 177 -9.45 2.70 -24.12
C GLU A 177 -10.85 2.36 -23.62
N ALA A 178 -11.18 2.69 -22.35
CA ALA A 178 -12.50 2.45 -21.75
C ALA A 178 -13.60 3.27 -22.40
N VAL A 179 -13.32 4.47 -22.91
CA VAL A 179 -14.27 5.26 -23.72
C VAL A 179 -14.62 4.55 -25.02
N SER A 180 -13.76 3.67 -25.53
CA SER A 180 -14.06 2.80 -26.68
C SER A 180 -14.93 1.57 -26.31
N TYR A 181 -15.02 1.21 -25.01
CA TYR A 181 -15.85 0.13 -24.47
C TYR A 181 -16.92 0.71 -23.50
N THR A 182 -17.88 1.41 -24.06
CA THR A 182 -19.00 1.99 -23.33
C THR A 182 -19.82 0.90 -22.63
N HIS A 183 -19.47 0.41 -21.45
CA HIS A 183 -20.36 -0.23 -20.48
C HIS A 183 -19.69 -0.86 -19.22
N LEU A 184 -18.53 -0.40 -18.80
CA LEU A 184 -18.01 -0.80 -17.48
C LEU A 184 -17.68 0.43 -16.61
N THR A 185 -18.73 1.13 -16.20
CA THR A 185 -18.59 2.09 -15.10
C THR A 185 -18.49 1.31 -13.79
N LEU A 186 -17.27 1.15 -13.28
CA LEU A 186 -17.07 0.77 -11.89
C LEU A 186 -17.38 2.00 -11.02
N PRO A 187 -18.26 1.92 -10.02
CA PRO A 187 -18.47 3.02 -9.10
C PRO A 187 -17.25 3.12 -8.17
N THR A 188 -16.35 4.04 -8.48
CA THR A 188 -15.30 4.45 -7.56
C THR A 188 -15.88 5.47 -6.59
N THR A 189 -16.19 5.05 -5.39
CA THR A 189 -16.33 5.97 -4.26
C THR A 189 -14.99 6.06 -3.56
N VAL A 190 -14.25 7.11 -3.86
CA VAL A 190 -13.08 7.52 -3.09
C VAL A 190 -13.59 8.28 -1.89
N SER A 191 -13.35 7.80 -0.70
CA SER A 191 -13.62 8.52 0.56
C SER A 191 -12.34 8.61 1.36
#